data_22d0af37368ad39e45783395672f1463
#
_entry.id   22d0af37368ad39e45783395672f1463
#
_cell.length_a   1.000
_cell.length_b   1.000
_cell.length_c   1.000
_cell.angle_alpha   90.00
_cell.angle_beta   90.00
_cell.angle_gamma   90.00
#
_symmetry.space_group_name_H-M   'P 1'
#
loop_
_entity.id
_entity.type
_entity.pdbx_description
1 polymer ?
#
loop_
_entity_poly.entity_id
_entity_poly.type
_entity_poly.pdbx_seq_one_letter_code
_entity_poly.pdbx_strand_id
1 'polypeptide(L)'
;MGAGILSGFVTGTLQTKFGINSLLAGIVVNTGLYSVNIAVMGGSSLLNMNKTVTVFTMMKGLLSGTPLASYYKLIVALIAVILVVALLTLFLGTRLGLAIRATGNNPIMVKSSSINTVFTTIVGLCVANAFTGLSGCLLAQYQKSVNIDIGSGMVTIALASLLIGATILGRGKIVTRA
;
A
#
# COMPACT_ATOMS: atom_id res chain seq x y z
N MET A 1 7.43 -5.50 3.16
CA MET A 1 7.74 -4.06 3.04
C MET A 1 8.81 -3.80 1.98
N GLY A 2 9.99 -4.44 2.00
CA GLY A 2 11.06 -4.18 1.01
C GLY A 2 10.61 -4.32 -0.45
N ALA A 3 9.91 -5.38 -0.80
CA ALA A 3 9.36 -5.59 -2.15
C ALA A 3 8.38 -4.48 -2.55
N GLY A 4 7.55 -3.99 -1.61
CA GLY A 4 6.66 -2.86 -1.87
C GLY A 4 7.42 -1.56 -2.15
N ILE A 5 8.50 -1.28 -1.40
CA ILE A 5 9.36 -0.12 -1.64
C ILE A 5 10.00 -0.20 -3.03
N LEU A 6 10.54 -1.36 -3.42
CA LEU A 6 11.11 -1.58 -4.75
C LEU A 6 10.07 -1.37 -5.87
N SER A 7 8.87 -1.93 -5.71
CA SER A 7 7.76 -1.70 -6.64
C SER A 7 7.42 -0.22 -6.76
N GLY A 8 7.31 0.49 -5.63
CA GLY A 8 7.06 1.94 -5.60
C GLY A 8 8.18 2.75 -6.28
N PHE A 9 9.43 2.35 -6.09
CA PHE A 9 10.58 2.98 -6.73
C PHE A 9 10.54 2.80 -8.25
N VAL A 10 10.26 1.58 -8.73
CA VAL A 10 10.14 1.30 -10.18
C VAL A 10 8.98 2.10 -10.78
N THR A 11 7.81 2.07 -10.15
CA THR A 11 6.64 2.84 -10.60
C THR A 11 6.93 4.34 -10.63
N GLY A 12 7.57 4.87 -9.57
CA GLY A 12 7.93 6.28 -9.48
C GLY A 12 8.95 6.72 -10.52
N THR A 13 9.92 5.88 -10.84
CA THR A 13 10.90 6.17 -11.91
C THR A 13 10.27 6.15 -13.28
N LEU A 14 9.38 5.19 -13.57
CA LEU A 14 8.63 5.15 -14.82
C LEU A 14 7.77 6.40 -15.01
N GLN A 15 7.09 6.83 -13.97
CA GLN A 15 6.23 8.01 -14.01
C GLN A 15 7.03 9.31 -14.16
N THR A 16 8.12 9.47 -13.41
CA THR A 16 8.83 10.77 -13.31
C THR A 16 9.93 10.94 -14.32
N LYS A 17 10.68 9.88 -14.65
CA LYS A 17 11.77 9.95 -15.64
C LYS A 17 11.33 9.67 -17.06
N PHE A 18 10.43 8.72 -17.25
CA PHE A 18 9.92 8.35 -18.57
C PHE A 18 8.64 9.10 -18.95
N GLY A 19 8.07 9.88 -18.04
CA GLY A 19 6.86 10.65 -18.30
C GLY A 19 5.61 9.80 -18.59
N ILE A 20 5.63 8.52 -18.17
CA ILE A 20 4.52 7.60 -18.40
C ILE A 20 3.37 7.98 -17.46
N ASN A 21 2.14 7.91 -17.96
CA ASN A 21 0.96 8.13 -17.15
C ASN A 21 0.98 7.24 -15.90
N SER A 22 0.68 7.81 -14.74
CA SER A 22 0.69 7.14 -13.43
C SER A 22 -0.07 5.81 -13.43
N LEU A 23 -1.23 5.78 -14.08
CA LEU A 23 -2.10 4.59 -14.17
C LEU A 23 -1.45 3.50 -15.02
N LEU A 24 -0.87 3.86 -16.17
CA LEU A 24 -0.14 2.93 -17.03
C LEU A 24 1.11 2.38 -16.34
N ALA A 25 1.89 3.23 -15.67
CA ALA A 25 3.07 2.80 -14.92
C ALA A 25 2.69 1.75 -13.85
N GLY A 26 1.59 1.97 -13.13
CA GLY A 26 1.07 1.01 -12.16
C GLY A 26 0.69 -0.33 -12.77
N ILE A 27 -0.02 -0.33 -13.92
CA ILE A 27 -0.42 -1.56 -14.62
C ILE A 27 0.80 -2.34 -15.10
N VAL A 28 1.77 -1.68 -15.72
CA VAL A 28 3.01 -2.31 -16.23
C VAL A 28 3.79 -2.96 -15.10
N VAL A 29 3.98 -2.25 -13.99
CA VAL A 29 4.70 -2.78 -12.82
C VAL A 29 3.93 -3.96 -12.19
N ASN A 30 2.61 -3.86 -12.08
CA ASN A 30 1.78 -4.96 -11.56
C ASN A 30 1.90 -6.22 -12.42
N THR A 31 1.86 -6.07 -13.75
CA THR A 31 2.02 -7.20 -14.67
C THR A 31 3.42 -7.80 -14.61
N GLY A 32 4.45 -6.97 -14.50
CA GLY A 32 5.83 -7.44 -14.31
C GLY A 32 6.02 -8.18 -12.99
N LEU A 33 5.46 -7.66 -11.89
CA LEU A 33 5.51 -8.30 -10.58
C LEU A 33 4.75 -9.62 -10.54
N TYR A 34 3.69 -9.78 -11.32
CA TYR A 34 2.97 -11.05 -11.44
C TYR A 34 3.91 -12.19 -11.86
N SER A 35 4.72 -11.98 -12.90
CA SER A 35 5.71 -12.96 -13.36
C SER A 35 6.78 -13.24 -12.30
N VAL A 36 7.27 -12.22 -11.61
CA VAL A 36 8.26 -12.37 -10.53
C VAL A 36 7.66 -13.16 -9.37
N ASN A 37 6.40 -12.89 -9.00
CA ASN A 37 5.72 -13.60 -7.93
C ASN A 37 5.55 -15.10 -8.25
N ILE A 38 5.16 -15.46 -9.48
CA ILE A 38 5.11 -16.86 -9.91
C ILE A 38 6.47 -17.54 -9.78
N ALA A 39 7.54 -16.88 -10.23
CA ALA A 39 8.90 -17.41 -10.14
C ALA A 39 9.33 -17.64 -8.68
N VAL A 40 9.06 -16.68 -7.79
CA VAL A 40 9.36 -16.80 -6.36
C VAL A 40 8.52 -17.89 -5.67
N MET A 41 7.27 -18.09 -6.12
CA MET A 41 6.37 -19.13 -5.61
C MET A 41 6.68 -20.54 -6.19
N GLY A 42 7.76 -20.69 -6.96
CA GLY A 42 8.17 -21.99 -7.54
C GLY A 42 7.22 -22.50 -8.62
N GLY A 43 6.56 -21.60 -9.37
CA GLY A 43 5.60 -21.97 -10.41
C GLY A 43 4.19 -22.32 -9.90
N SER A 44 3.97 -22.27 -8.59
CA SER A 44 2.65 -22.51 -7.99
C SER A 44 1.86 -21.21 -7.85
N SER A 45 0.58 -21.25 -8.18
CA SER A 45 -0.31 -20.09 -7.97
C SER A 45 -0.86 -19.98 -6.55
N LEU A 46 -0.71 -21.03 -5.73
CA LEU A 46 -1.20 -21.10 -4.36
C LEU A 46 -0.13 -21.63 -3.42
N LEU A 47 0.21 -20.88 -2.39
CA LEU A 47 1.08 -21.31 -1.30
C LEU A 47 0.26 -21.41 0.00
N ASN A 48 0.31 -22.60 0.61
CA ASN A 48 -0.36 -22.87 1.87
C ASN A 48 0.59 -22.62 3.05
N MET A 49 0.20 -21.75 3.98
CA MET A 49 0.98 -21.33 5.14
C MET A 49 0.47 -21.95 6.46
N ASN A 50 -0.31 -23.03 6.40
CA ASN A 50 -0.92 -23.63 7.62
C ASN A 50 0.10 -24.13 8.65
N LYS A 51 1.32 -24.49 8.21
CA LYS A 51 2.41 -24.98 9.08
C LYS A 51 3.29 -23.86 9.64
N THR A 52 3.14 -22.62 9.18
CA THR A 52 3.97 -21.50 9.62
C THR A 52 3.38 -20.78 10.81
N VAL A 53 4.25 -20.37 11.73
CA VAL A 53 3.87 -19.52 12.86
C VAL A 53 3.63 -18.13 12.32
N THR A 54 2.40 -17.66 12.46
CA THR A 54 1.98 -16.30 12.04
C THR A 54 1.82 -15.40 13.26
N VAL A 55 1.82 -14.08 13.04
CA VAL A 55 1.54 -13.12 14.13
C VAL A 55 0.19 -13.42 14.79
N PHE A 56 -0.79 -13.86 14.00
CA PHE A 56 -2.10 -14.27 14.53
C PHE A 56 -2.04 -15.52 15.42
N THR A 57 -1.19 -16.49 15.10
CA THR A 57 -1.00 -17.68 15.94
C THR A 57 -0.24 -17.36 17.21
N MET A 58 0.74 -16.49 17.17
CA MET A 58 1.45 -16.02 18.37
C MET A 58 0.50 -15.26 19.33
N MET A 59 -0.31 -14.35 18.81
CA MET A 59 -1.30 -13.62 19.62
C MET A 59 -2.37 -14.55 20.21
N LYS A 60 -2.81 -15.56 19.45
CA LYS A 60 -3.72 -16.58 19.97
C LYS A 60 -3.11 -17.32 21.16
N GLY A 61 -1.81 -17.65 21.10
CA GLY A 61 -1.09 -18.30 22.21
C GLY A 61 -1.00 -17.38 23.45
N LEU A 62 -0.71 -16.10 23.25
CA LEU A 62 -0.62 -15.12 24.34
C LEU A 62 -1.98 -14.83 25.02
N LEU A 63 -3.07 -14.88 24.26
CA LEU A 63 -4.42 -14.63 24.77
C LEU A 63 -5.16 -15.89 25.20
N SER A 64 -4.55 -17.09 25.14
CA SER A 64 -5.21 -18.37 25.42
C SER A 64 -5.74 -18.53 26.85
N GLY A 65 -5.43 -17.62 27.77
CA GLY A 65 -5.95 -17.60 29.15
C GLY A 65 -7.03 -16.55 29.44
N THR A 66 -7.47 -15.78 28.44
CA THR A 66 -8.42 -14.67 28.63
C THR A 66 -9.68 -14.85 27.79
N PRO A 67 -10.85 -14.31 28.21
CA PRO A 67 -12.08 -14.36 27.42
C PRO A 67 -11.97 -13.63 26.08
N LEU A 68 -10.91 -12.81 25.89
CA LEU A 68 -10.59 -12.13 24.64
C LEU A 68 -9.97 -13.05 23.57
N ALA A 69 -9.66 -14.30 23.90
CA ALA A 69 -9.10 -15.27 22.94
C ALA A 69 -10.00 -15.52 21.73
N SER A 70 -11.31 -15.23 21.79
CA SER A 70 -12.22 -15.32 20.65
C SER A 70 -12.02 -14.19 19.63
N TYR A 71 -11.53 -13.04 20.07
CA TYR A 71 -11.40 -11.81 19.27
C TYR A 71 -9.95 -11.50 18.86
N TYR A 72 -9.00 -12.46 18.99
CA TYR A 72 -7.58 -12.22 18.70
C TYR A 72 -7.33 -11.65 17.29
N LYS A 73 -8.11 -12.07 16.29
CA LYS A 73 -7.97 -11.57 14.91
C LYS A 73 -8.30 -10.08 14.80
N LEU A 74 -9.36 -9.66 15.48
CA LEU A 74 -9.80 -8.27 15.50
C LEU A 74 -8.80 -7.39 16.27
N ILE A 75 -8.25 -7.89 17.37
CA ILE A 75 -7.24 -7.18 18.17
C ILE A 75 -5.97 -6.96 17.34
N VAL A 76 -5.48 -7.99 16.64
CA VAL A 76 -4.29 -7.87 15.79
C VAL A 76 -4.53 -6.86 14.67
N ALA A 77 -5.69 -6.93 14.01
CA ALA A 77 -6.04 -5.98 12.94
C ALA A 77 -6.11 -4.55 13.46
N LEU A 78 -6.73 -4.33 14.62
CA LEU A 78 -6.86 -3.01 15.24
C LEU A 78 -5.51 -2.43 15.64
N ILE A 79 -4.65 -3.23 16.27
CA ILE A 79 -3.27 -2.82 16.60
C ILE A 79 -2.49 -2.45 15.34
N ALA A 80 -2.59 -3.27 14.29
CA ALA A 80 -1.92 -3.00 13.02
C ALA A 80 -2.39 -1.68 12.40
N VAL A 81 -3.71 -1.41 12.40
CA VAL A 81 -4.28 -0.15 11.88
C VAL A 81 -3.79 1.05 12.70
N ILE A 82 -3.85 0.98 14.02
CA ILE A 82 -3.38 2.07 14.90
C ILE A 82 -1.89 2.34 14.63
N LEU A 83 -1.06 1.31 14.55
CA LEU A 83 0.36 1.45 14.31
C LEU A 83 0.64 2.08 12.95
N VAL A 84 -0.04 1.63 11.89
CA VAL A 84 0.11 2.18 10.53
C VAL A 84 -0.34 3.64 10.48
N VAL A 85 -1.48 3.98 11.10
CA VAL A 85 -1.98 5.36 11.15
C VAL A 85 -1.00 6.25 11.93
N ALA A 86 -0.49 5.78 13.06
CA ALA A 86 0.50 6.52 13.85
C ALA A 86 1.79 6.77 13.05
N LEU A 87 2.34 5.74 12.40
CA LEU A 87 3.52 5.88 11.55
C LEU A 87 3.29 6.82 10.38
N LEU A 88 2.12 6.72 9.72
CA LEU A 88 1.78 7.58 8.61
C LEU A 88 1.63 9.04 9.03
N THR A 89 0.95 9.30 10.16
CA THR A 89 0.77 10.67 10.67
C THR A 89 2.10 11.29 11.09
N LEU A 90 2.96 10.53 11.77
CA LEU A 90 4.31 10.98 12.12
C LEU A 90 5.14 11.27 10.86
N PHE A 91 5.11 10.38 9.87
CA PHE A 91 5.82 10.57 8.61
C PHE A 91 5.32 11.80 7.85
N LEU A 92 3.99 11.99 7.74
CA LEU A 92 3.40 13.14 7.05
C LEU A 92 3.66 14.48 7.77
N GLY A 93 3.96 14.46 9.07
CA GLY A 93 4.40 15.61 9.85
C GLY A 93 5.85 16.00 9.62
N THR A 94 6.66 15.13 9.00
CA THR A 94 8.06 15.45 8.66
C THR A 94 8.16 16.43 7.49
N ARG A 95 9.34 17.06 7.33
CA ARG A 95 9.62 17.94 6.18
C ARG A 95 9.40 17.25 4.84
N LEU A 96 9.75 15.97 4.72
CA LEU A 96 9.51 15.16 3.52
C LEU A 96 8.01 14.92 3.30
N GLY A 97 7.27 14.57 4.34
CA GLY A 97 5.82 14.37 4.25
C GLY A 97 5.08 15.65 3.83
N LEU A 98 5.46 16.80 4.37
CA LEU A 98 4.91 18.09 3.95
C LEU A 98 5.24 18.40 2.48
N ALA A 99 6.47 18.12 2.03
CA ALA A 99 6.87 18.28 0.63
C ALA A 99 6.07 17.37 -0.32
N ILE A 100 5.81 16.11 0.08
CA ILE A 100 5.00 15.18 -0.69
C ILE A 100 3.56 15.68 -0.81
N ARG A 101 2.95 16.15 0.28
CA ARG A 101 1.59 16.73 0.27
C ARG A 101 1.51 17.99 -0.60
N ALA A 102 2.52 18.86 -0.51
CA ALA A 102 2.60 20.07 -1.34
C ALA A 102 2.72 19.70 -2.82
N THR A 103 3.56 18.72 -3.16
CA THR A 103 3.74 18.23 -4.54
C THR A 103 2.45 17.66 -5.11
N GLY A 104 1.66 16.94 -4.31
CA GLY A 104 0.37 16.41 -4.73
C GLY A 104 -0.68 17.50 -4.98
N ASN A 105 -0.62 18.62 -4.26
CA ASN A 105 -1.56 19.73 -4.42
C ASN A 105 -1.22 20.63 -5.63
N ASN A 106 0.04 21.02 -5.76
CA ASN A 106 0.50 21.89 -6.85
C ASN A 106 1.99 21.67 -7.15
N PRO A 107 2.32 20.78 -8.10
CA PRO A 107 3.70 20.46 -8.45
C PRO A 107 4.47 21.67 -9.03
N ILE A 108 3.77 22.61 -9.70
CA ILE A 108 4.39 23.79 -10.30
C ILE A 108 4.90 24.72 -9.20
N MET A 109 4.07 24.99 -8.19
CA MET A 109 4.43 25.82 -7.05
C MET A 109 5.61 25.23 -6.26
N VAL A 110 5.61 23.91 -6.06
CA VAL A 110 6.68 23.20 -5.34
C VAL A 110 8.00 23.28 -6.10
N LYS A 111 7.96 23.17 -7.43
CA LYS A 111 9.11 23.31 -8.29
C LYS A 111 9.72 24.71 -8.23
N SER A 112 8.88 25.75 -8.13
CA SER A 112 9.32 27.15 -7.94
C SER A 112 9.99 27.38 -6.56
N SER A 113 9.66 26.54 -5.57
CA SER A 113 10.25 26.58 -4.22
C SER A 113 11.54 25.74 -4.10
N SER A 114 12.21 25.42 -5.21
CA SER A 114 13.45 24.64 -5.28
C SER A 114 13.36 23.22 -4.70
N ILE A 115 12.16 22.69 -4.50
CA ILE A 115 11.96 21.30 -4.04
C ILE A 115 11.93 20.38 -5.26
N ASN A 116 12.69 19.30 -5.21
CA ASN A 116 12.72 18.30 -6.28
C ASN A 116 11.44 17.47 -6.28
N THR A 117 10.51 17.80 -7.19
CA THR A 117 9.23 17.11 -7.33
C THR A 117 9.36 15.65 -7.76
N VAL A 118 10.43 15.32 -8.52
CA VAL A 118 10.72 13.92 -8.91
C VAL A 118 11.03 13.08 -7.68
N PHE A 119 11.91 13.58 -6.82
CA PHE A 119 12.28 12.89 -5.59
C PHE A 119 11.08 12.72 -4.64
N THR A 120 10.30 13.77 -4.42
CA THR A 120 9.12 13.71 -3.54
C THR A 120 8.06 12.74 -4.06
N THR A 121 7.85 12.67 -5.37
CA THR A 121 6.91 11.71 -5.98
C THR A 121 7.39 10.27 -5.82
N ILE A 122 8.67 10.00 -6.10
CA ILE A 122 9.24 8.65 -5.93
C ILE A 122 9.13 8.19 -4.47
N VAL A 123 9.54 9.04 -3.53
CA VAL A 123 9.45 8.71 -2.09
C VAL A 123 8.01 8.48 -1.66
N GLY A 124 7.08 9.30 -2.11
CA GLY A 124 5.64 9.13 -1.84
C GLY A 124 5.11 7.79 -2.32
N LEU A 125 5.47 7.39 -3.54
CA LEU A 125 5.08 6.10 -4.10
C LEU A 125 5.76 4.91 -3.38
N CYS A 126 7.03 5.05 -2.98
CA CYS A 126 7.71 4.03 -2.19
C CYS A 126 7.01 3.79 -0.85
N VAL A 127 6.64 4.87 -0.15
CA VAL A 127 5.94 4.78 1.14
C VAL A 127 4.55 4.18 0.97
N ALA A 128 3.78 4.62 -0.03
CA ALA A 128 2.45 4.08 -0.32
C ALA A 128 2.51 2.58 -0.62
N ASN A 129 3.43 2.15 -1.49
CA ASN A 129 3.60 0.73 -1.82
C ASN A 129 4.17 -0.09 -0.65
N ALA A 130 4.96 0.50 0.26
CA ALA A 130 5.42 -0.16 1.47
C ALA A 130 4.24 -0.53 2.38
N PHE A 131 3.28 0.39 2.58
CA PHE A 131 2.07 0.13 3.37
C PHE A 131 1.13 -0.87 2.68
N THR A 132 1.01 -0.81 1.35
CA THR A 132 0.26 -1.80 0.58
C THR A 132 0.88 -3.19 0.74
N GLY A 133 2.20 -3.31 0.66
CA GLY A 133 2.92 -4.57 0.89
C GLY A 133 2.75 -5.09 2.32
N LEU A 134 2.67 -4.21 3.32
CA LEU A 134 2.38 -4.60 4.70
C LEU A 134 0.95 -5.13 4.83
N SER A 135 -0.02 -4.45 4.23
CA SER A 135 -1.42 -4.89 4.21
C SER A 135 -1.57 -6.27 3.55
N GLY A 136 -0.92 -6.48 2.40
CA GLY A 136 -0.91 -7.79 1.73
C GLY A 136 -0.29 -8.90 2.59
N CYS A 137 0.78 -8.60 3.32
CA CYS A 137 1.42 -9.53 4.23
C CYS A 137 0.49 -9.92 5.41
N LEU A 138 -0.22 -8.96 5.98
CA LEU A 138 -1.20 -9.22 7.04
C LEU A 138 -2.38 -10.06 6.54
N LEU A 139 -2.87 -9.76 5.34
CA LEU A 139 -3.95 -10.50 4.70
C LEU A 139 -3.55 -11.97 4.44
N ALA A 140 -2.34 -12.19 3.92
CA ALA A 140 -1.80 -13.52 3.69
C ALA A 140 -1.70 -14.35 5.00
N GLN A 141 -1.24 -13.71 6.08
CA GLN A 141 -1.17 -14.35 7.40
C GLN A 141 -2.57 -14.63 7.98
N TYR A 142 -3.53 -13.73 7.76
CA TYR A 142 -4.92 -13.91 8.20
C TYR A 142 -5.58 -15.10 7.50
N GLN A 143 -5.40 -15.22 6.18
CA GLN A 143 -5.96 -16.30 5.37
C GLN A 143 -5.16 -17.60 5.48
N LYS A 144 -3.92 -17.56 6.00
CA LYS A 144 -2.95 -18.66 6.02
C LYS A 144 -2.69 -19.28 4.65
N SER A 145 -2.93 -18.54 3.60
CA SER A 145 -2.69 -18.91 2.22
C SER A 145 -2.33 -17.65 1.40
N VAL A 146 -1.48 -17.83 0.41
CA VAL A 146 -1.14 -16.80 -0.56
C VAL A 146 -1.54 -17.30 -1.93
N ASN A 147 -2.46 -16.60 -2.57
CA ASN A 147 -2.81 -16.80 -3.97
C ASN A 147 -2.30 -15.59 -4.76
N ILE A 148 -1.78 -15.83 -5.95
CA ILE A 148 -1.25 -14.78 -6.82
C ILE A 148 -2.34 -13.78 -7.24
N ASP A 149 -3.58 -14.23 -7.33
CA ASP A 149 -4.75 -13.43 -7.75
C ASP A 149 -5.48 -12.75 -6.59
N ILE A 150 -4.96 -12.83 -5.36
CA ILE A 150 -5.64 -12.32 -4.16
C ILE A 150 -5.89 -10.80 -4.21
N GLY A 151 -5.08 -10.07 -5.01
CA GLY A 151 -5.22 -8.64 -5.27
C GLY A 151 -6.05 -8.32 -6.53
N SER A 152 -6.43 -9.32 -7.30
CA SER A 152 -7.20 -9.13 -8.53
C SER A 152 -8.57 -8.54 -8.22
N GLY A 153 -8.92 -7.43 -8.88
CA GLY A 153 -10.16 -6.70 -8.62
C GLY A 153 -10.14 -5.71 -7.44
N MET A 154 -9.21 -5.82 -6.50
CA MET A 154 -9.10 -4.87 -5.39
C MET A 154 -8.85 -3.43 -5.86
N VAL A 155 -8.12 -3.24 -6.95
CA VAL A 155 -7.87 -1.93 -7.57
C VAL A 155 -9.19 -1.31 -8.04
N THR A 156 -10.05 -2.09 -8.68
CA THR A 156 -11.36 -1.62 -9.17
C THR A 156 -12.27 -1.20 -8.02
N ILE A 157 -12.33 -2.01 -6.95
CA ILE A 157 -13.10 -1.70 -5.74
C ILE A 157 -12.55 -0.44 -5.05
N ALA A 158 -11.23 -0.31 -4.94
CA ALA A 158 -10.59 0.84 -4.34
C ALA A 158 -10.84 2.12 -5.14
N LEU A 159 -10.75 2.07 -6.47
CA LEU A 159 -11.08 3.20 -7.35
C LEU A 159 -12.56 3.59 -7.26
N ALA A 160 -13.46 2.60 -7.27
CA ALA A 160 -14.89 2.85 -7.13
C ALA A 160 -15.20 3.51 -5.77
N SER A 161 -14.66 2.98 -4.67
CA SER A 161 -14.86 3.56 -3.33
C SER A 161 -14.28 4.96 -3.21
N LEU A 162 -13.13 5.22 -3.82
CA LEU A 162 -12.50 6.54 -3.84
C LEU A 162 -13.36 7.55 -4.63
N LEU A 163 -13.86 7.16 -5.80
CA LEU A 163 -14.74 8.01 -6.61
C LEU A 163 -16.05 8.30 -5.88
N ILE A 164 -16.69 7.29 -5.30
CA ILE A 164 -17.92 7.47 -4.51
C ILE A 164 -17.65 8.36 -3.29
N GLY A 165 -16.56 8.11 -2.55
CA GLY A 165 -16.18 8.93 -1.41
C GLY A 165 -15.88 10.38 -1.80
N ALA A 166 -15.21 10.62 -2.92
CA ALA A 166 -14.91 11.95 -3.44
C ALA A 166 -16.19 12.70 -3.89
N THR A 167 -17.16 12.02 -4.47
CA THR A 167 -18.43 12.64 -4.88
C THR A 167 -19.30 13.00 -3.67
N ILE A 168 -19.36 12.15 -2.67
CA ILE A 168 -20.19 12.37 -1.47
C ILE A 168 -19.58 13.44 -0.54
N LEU A 169 -18.27 13.31 -0.23
CA LEU A 169 -17.59 14.23 0.71
C LEU A 169 -17.04 15.49 0.06
N GLY A 170 -16.66 15.43 -1.21
CA GLY A 170 -15.93 16.51 -1.90
C GLY A 170 -16.77 17.51 -2.67
N ARG A 171 -18.10 17.41 -2.71
CA ARG A 171 -18.95 18.32 -3.49
C ARG A 171 -18.39 18.65 -4.88
N GLY A 172 -17.86 17.66 -5.59
CA GLY A 172 -17.38 17.80 -6.97
C GLY A 172 -16.07 18.62 -7.17
N LYS A 173 -15.43 19.12 -6.12
CA LYS A 173 -14.21 19.94 -6.25
C LYS A 173 -12.91 19.18 -6.50
N ILE A 174 -12.89 17.86 -6.29
CA ILE A 174 -11.67 17.05 -6.43
C ILE A 174 -11.48 16.55 -7.87
N VAL A 175 -12.56 16.40 -8.63
CA VAL A 175 -12.52 15.80 -9.99
C VAL A 175 -12.21 16.83 -11.10
N THR A 176 -12.33 18.12 -10.82
CA THR A 176 -12.15 19.18 -11.84
C THR A 176 -10.76 19.82 -11.86
N ARG A 177 -9.76 19.28 -11.14
CA ARG A 177 -8.38 19.79 -11.10
C ARG A 177 -7.33 18.73 -11.47
N ALA A 178 -7.68 17.81 -12.37
CA ALA A 178 -6.69 16.97 -13.05
C ALA A 178 -6.34 17.58 -14.41
#